data_1ca73032b3e15cabc93bdf482b37848b
#
_entry.id   1ca73032b3e15cabc93bdf482b37848b
#
_cell.length_a   1.000
_cell.length_b   1.000
_cell.length_c   1.000
_cell.angle_alpha   90.00
_cell.angle_beta   90.00
_cell.angle_gamma   90.00
#
_symmetry.space_group_name_H-M   'P 1'
#
loop_
_entity.id
_entity.type
_entity.pdbx_description
1 polymer ?
#
loop_
_entity_poly.entity_id
_entity_poly.type
_entity_poly.pdbx_seq_one_letter_code
_entity_poly.pdbx_strand_id
1 'polypeptide(L)'
;KIGDIVGDVIEKSSLVTRVRTPKNEIISIPNSTVMSSHTINYSSDAPEKGLIIHTTVTIGYDVPWKDMHQTLIDAALRTELVLKDPQPFVLQTSLEDFYVAYQINAYIREANKQATIYSNLHQNIQDVCNENGIEILSPHYRAARDGNQSTIPADYLPKDYEAPGFNVKSKK
;
A
#
# COMPACT_ATOMS: atom_id res chain seq x y z
N LYS A 1 17.19 -8.55 0.35
CA LYS A 1 17.65 -7.16 0.28
C LYS A 1 19.03 -7.08 0.89
N ILE A 2 19.96 -6.40 0.22
CA ILE A 2 21.34 -6.16 0.67
C ILE A 2 21.56 -4.64 0.58
N GLY A 3 21.70 -3.96 1.73
CA GLY A 3 21.63 -2.49 1.76
C GLY A 3 20.34 -2.00 1.08
N ASP A 4 20.47 -1.16 0.04
CA ASP A 4 19.31 -0.64 -0.73
C ASP A 4 18.93 -1.52 -1.93
N ILE A 5 19.71 -2.55 -2.24
CA ILE A 5 19.48 -3.43 -3.40
C ILE A 5 18.48 -4.51 -3.00
N VAL A 6 17.37 -4.57 -3.74
CA VAL A 6 16.33 -5.61 -3.61
C VAL A 6 16.28 -6.44 -4.90
N GLY A 7 16.23 -7.75 -4.77
CA GLY A 7 16.11 -8.65 -5.92
C GLY A 7 16.38 -10.10 -5.55
N ASP A 8 16.43 -10.95 -6.57
CA ASP A 8 16.70 -12.37 -6.44
C ASP A 8 18.18 -12.68 -6.64
N VAL A 9 18.76 -13.48 -5.74
CA VAL A 9 20.15 -13.95 -5.88
C VAL A 9 20.17 -14.99 -7.01
N ILE A 10 20.85 -14.64 -8.09
CA ILE A 10 20.97 -15.54 -9.28
C ILE A 10 22.29 -16.30 -9.33
N GLU A 11 23.32 -15.77 -8.68
CA GLU A 11 24.64 -16.40 -8.65
C GLU A 11 25.40 -16.00 -7.38
N LYS A 12 26.14 -16.94 -6.83
CA LYS A 12 27.06 -16.72 -5.71
C LYS A 12 28.38 -17.38 -6.01
N SER A 13 29.43 -16.57 -6.12
CA SER A 13 30.83 -17.03 -6.27
C SER A 13 31.62 -16.78 -4.97
N SER A 14 32.91 -17.11 -4.97
CA SER A 14 33.79 -16.84 -3.82
C SER A 14 33.98 -15.36 -3.50
N LEU A 15 33.86 -14.47 -4.49
CA LEU A 15 34.15 -13.04 -4.35
C LEU A 15 32.91 -12.14 -4.53
N VAL A 16 31.93 -12.61 -5.29
CA VAL A 16 30.81 -11.78 -5.76
C VAL A 16 29.48 -12.52 -5.62
N THR A 17 28.47 -11.83 -5.17
CA THR A 17 27.06 -12.23 -5.22
C THR A 17 26.36 -11.39 -6.29
N ARG A 18 25.66 -12.05 -7.25
CA ARG A 18 24.86 -11.38 -8.29
C ARG A 18 23.40 -11.43 -7.95
N VAL A 19 22.78 -10.27 -8.03
CA VAL A 19 21.36 -10.06 -7.72
C VAL A 19 20.66 -9.52 -8.96
N ARG A 20 19.53 -10.14 -9.34
CA ARG A 20 18.64 -9.61 -10.38
C ARG A 20 17.55 -8.79 -9.71
N THR A 21 17.46 -7.51 -10.09
CA THR A 21 16.44 -6.60 -9.60
C THR A 21 15.09 -6.84 -10.29
N PRO A 22 13.97 -6.32 -9.76
CA PRO A 22 12.66 -6.36 -10.43
C PRO A 22 12.65 -5.67 -11.80
N LYS A 23 13.62 -4.79 -12.09
CA LYS A 23 13.82 -4.14 -13.40
C LYS A 23 14.65 -4.99 -14.38
N ASN A 24 14.95 -6.24 -14.02
CA ASN A 24 15.77 -7.17 -14.79
C ASN A 24 17.25 -6.73 -14.97
N GLU A 25 17.74 -5.86 -14.10
CA GLU A 25 19.16 -5.46 -14.04
C GLU A 25 19.94 -6.47 -13.20
N ILE A 26 21.17 -6.77 -13.57
CA ILE A 26 22.06 -7.63 -12.80
C ILE A 26 23.09 -6.76 -12.07
N ILE A 27 23.04 -6.78 -10.73
CA ILE A 27 23.96 -6.06 -9.87
C ILE A 27 24.95 -7.07 -9.28
N SER A 28 26.26 -6.81 -9.45
CA SER A 28 27.32 -7.60 -8.85
C SER A 28 27.78 -6.93 -7.54
N ILE A 29 27.60 -7.63 -6.43
CA ILE A 29 27.92 -7.12 -5.09
C ILE A 29 29.12 -7.91 -4.55
N PRO A 30 30.24 -7.27 -4.19
CA PRO A 30 31.33 -7.94 -3.49
C PRO A 30 30.85 -8.64 -2.22
N ASN A 31 31.32 -9.86 -1.96
CA ASN A 31 30.91 -10.60 -0.76
C ASN A 31 31.32 -9.87 0.54
N SER A 32 32.41 -9.09 0.52
CA SER A 32 32.78 -8.22 1.65
C SER A 32 31.67 -7.21 1.97
N THR A 33 31.03 -6.63 0.96
CA THR A 33 29.89 -5.71 1.14
C THR A 33 28.67 -6.45 1.69
N VAL A 34 28.39 -7.66 1.19
CA VAL A 34 27.29 -8.49 1.72
C VAL A 34 27.49 -8.79 3.21
N MET A 35 28.71 -9.08 3.63
CA MET A 35 29.03 -9.42 5.02
C MET A 35 29.04 -8.20 5.95
N SER A 36 29.33 -7.02 5.44
CA SER A 36 29.38 -5.78 6.21
C SER A 36 28.07 -5.00 6.21
N SER A 37 27.13 -5.36 5.34
CA SER A 37 25.83 -4.68 5.21
C SER A 37 24.71 -5.44 5.94
N HIS A 38 23.67 -4.70 6.35
CA HIS A 38 22.43 -5.34 6.79
C HIS A 38 21.79 -6.11 5.64
N THR A 39 21.55 -7.39 5.87
CA THR A 39 20.90 -8.27 4.88
C THR A 39 19.55 -8.72 5.41
N ILE A 40 18.51 -8.52 4.59
CA ILE A 40 17.16 -9.01 4.86
C ILE A 40 16.85 -10.13 3.88
N ASN A 41 16.57 -11.32 4.40
CA ASN A 41 16.11 -12.44 3.60
C ASN A 41 14.59 -12.56 3.70
N TYR A 42 13.89 -12.22 2.62
CA TYR A 42 12.43 -12.30 2.57
C TYR A 42 11.91 -13.71 2.29
N SER A 43 12.74 -14.58 1.74
CA SER A 43 12.31 -15.89 1.23
C SER A 43 12.63 -17.07 2.15
N SER A 44 13.49 -16.90 3.17
CA SER A 44 13.91 -18.03 4.02
C SER A 44 12.73 -18.66 4.77
N ASP A 45 11.91 -17.85 5.40
CA ASP A 45 10.81 -18.30 6.26
C ASP A 45 9.43 -18.12 5.60
N ALA A 46 9.35 -17.42 4.47
CA ALA A 46 8.11 -17.13 3.78
C ALA A 46 7.28 -18.37 3.39
N PRO A 47 7.86 -19.49 2.94
CA PRO A 47 7.11 -20.67 2.57
C PRO A 47 6.39 -21.34 3.76
N GLU A 48 6.98 -21.28 4.96
CA GLU A 48 6.47 -21.97 6.16
C GLU A 48 5.69 -21.03 7.05
N LYS A 49 6.30 -19.89 7.44
CA LYS A 49 5.72 -18.94 8.41
C LYS A 49 4.95 -17.80 7.76
N GLY A 50 5.13 -17.59 6.47
CA GLY A 50 4.62 -16.42 5.76
C GLY A 50 5.53 -15.19 5.95
N LEU A 51 5.52 -14.32 4.95
CA LEU A 51 6.10 -12.98 5.00
C LEU A 51 4.97 -11.98 5.16
N ILE A 52 5.10 -11.03 6.08
CA ILE A 52 4.12 -9.97 6.27
C ILE A 52 4.42 -8.84 5.30
N ILE A 53 3.46 -8.52 4.44
CA ILE A 53 3.40 -7.26 3.68
C ILE A 53 2.45 -6.31 4.41
N HIS A 54 2.70 -5.02 4.30
CA HIS A 54 1.86 -4.01 4.94
C HIS A 54 1.80 -2.72 4.13
N THR A 55 0.66 -2.05 4.20
CA THR A 55 0.51 -0.70 3.65
C THR A 55 -0.39 0.12 4.56
N THR A 56 -0.22 1.44 4.52
CA THR A 56 -0.99 2.35 5.36
C THR A 56 -1.91 3.20 4.50
N VAL A 57 -3.15 3.35 4.95
CA VAL A 57 -4.14 4.27 4.39
C VAL A 57 -4.61 5.25 5.47
N THR A 58 -5.01 6.44 5.07
CA THR A 58 -5.47 7.48 5.97
C THR A 58 -6.94 7.78 5.71
N ILE A 59 -7.74 7.76 6.76
CA ILE A 59 -9.21 7.84 6.69
C ILE A 59 -9.70 8.87 7.71
N GLY A 60 -10.71 9.65 7.35
CA GLY A 60 -11.34 10.63 8.24
C GLY A 60 -12.00 9.99 9.47
N TYR A 61 -12.20 10.79 10.51
CA TYR A 61 -12.87 10.36 11.76
C TYR A 61 -14.36 10.09 11.61
N ASP A 62 -14.94 10.43 10.49
CA ASP A 62 -16.35 10.17 10.14
C ASP A 62 -16.64 8.71 9.84
N VAL A 63 -15.61 7.91 9.54
CA VAL A 63 -15.74 6.47 9.30
C VAL A 63 -15.51 5.71 10.62
N PRO A 64 -16.46 4.86 11.06
CA PRO A 64 -16.26 4.00 12.23
C PRO A 64 -15.07 3.07 12.03
N TRP A 65 -14.16 3.02 13.00
CA TRP A 65 -12.93 2.22 12.88
C TRP A 65 -13.18 0.72 12.66
N LYS A 66 -14.29 0.18 13.18
CA LYS A 66 -14.65 -1.24 12.98
C LYS A 66 -14.98 -1.53 11.53
N ASP A 67 -15.68 -0.61 10.87
CA ASP A 67 -16.06 -0.74 9.48
C ASP A 67 -14.80 -0.62 8.59
N MET A 68 -13.90 0.31 8.95
CA MET A 68 -12.62 0.45 8.25
C MET A 68 -11.73 -0.78 8.39
N HIS A 69 -11.64 -1.38 9.59
CA HIS A 69 -10.90 -2.63 9.79
C HIS A 69 -11.44 -3.75 8.89
N GLN A 70 -12.77 -3.93 8.87
CA GLN A 70 -13.38 -4.97 8.04
C GLN A 70 -13.14 -4.71 6.55
N THR A 71 -13.30 -3.46 6.10
CA THR A 71 -13.05 -3.04 4.71
C THR A 71 -11.62 -3.39 4.25
N LEU A 72 -10.63 -3.11 5.08
CA LEU A 72 -9.22 -3.43 4.76
C LEU A 72 -8.93 -4.93 4.79
N ILE A 73 -9.55 -5.67 5.72
CA ILE A 73 -9.42 -7.13 5.76
C ILE A 73 -10.06 -7.74 4.50
N ASP A 74 -11.22 -7.28 4.09
CA ASP A 74 -11.91 -7.75 2.88
C ASP A 74 -11.08 -7.47 1.62
N ALA A 75 -10.48 -6.28 1.52
CA ALA A 75 -9.58 -5.93 0.44
C ALA A 75 -8.34 -6.86 0.39
N ALA A 76 -7.75 -7.13 1.54
CA ALA A 76 -6.63 -8.06 1.64
C ALA A 76 -7.02 -9.50 1.24
N LEU A 77 -8.19 -9.98 1.67
CA LEU A 77 -8.68 -11.31 1.34
C LEU A 77 -9.09 -11.49 -0.14
N ARG A 78 -9.43 -10.40 -0.83
CA ARG A 78 -9.65 -10.38 -2.29
C ARG A 78 -8.34 -10.41 -3.08
N THR A 79 -7.22 -10.05 -2.43
CA THR A 79 -5.92 -9.96 -3.09
C THR A 79 -5.35 -11.35 -3.32
N GLU A 80 -5.04 -11.66 -4.57
CA GLU A 80 -4.41 -12.93 -4.93
C GLU A 80 -3.07 -13.10 -4.21
N LEU A 81 -2.77 -14.33 -3.77
CA LEU A 81 -1.56 -14.73 -3.04
C LEU A 81 -1.46 -14.20 -1.59
N VAL A 82 -2.43 -13.46 -1.11
CA VAL A 82 -2.61 -13.19 0.32
C VAL A 82 -3.18 -14.42 0.99
N LEU A 83 -2.61 -14.80 2.14
CA LEU A 83 -3.08 -15.94 2.91
C LEU A 83 -4.37 -15.59 3.66
N LYS A 84 -5.29 -16.57 3.71
CA LYS A 84 -6.51 -16.47 4.53
C LYS A 84 -6.25 -16.90 5.97
N ASP A 85 -5.26 -17.75 6.16
CA ASP A 85 -4.77 -18.23 7.45
C ASP A 85 -3.23 -18.19 7.45
N PRO A 86 -2.58 -17.41 8.31
CA PRO A 86 -3.19 -16.47 9.27
C PRO A 86 -3.99 -15.34 8.62
N GLN A 87 -5.11 -14.96 9.25
CA GLN A 87 -5.98 -13.90 8.72
C GLN A 87 -5.24 -12.56 8.68
N PRO A 88 -5.45 -11.74 7.64
CA PRO A 88 -4.99 -10.34 7.61
C PRO A 88 -5.52 -9.56 8.82
N PHE A 89 -4.74 -8.61 9.30
CA PHE A 89 -5.10 -7.80 10.46
C PHE A 89 -4.76 -6.32 10.25
N VAL A 90 -5.47 -5.45 10.93
CA VAL A 90 -5.32 -4.00 10.83
C VAL A 90 -4.83 -3.43 12.15
N LEU A 91 -3.88 -2.52 12.07
CA LEU A 91 -3.40 -1.71 13.20
C LEU A 91 -3.73 -0.23 12.93
N GLN A 92 -4.21 0.47 13.97
CA GLN A 92 -4.26 1.93 13.95
C GLN A 92 -2.89 2.43 14.41
N THR A 93 -2.14 3.06 13.51
CA THR A 93 -0.74 3.43 13.77
C THR A 93 -0.59 4.85 14.28
N SER A 94 -1.53 5.75 13.95
CA SER A 94 -1.57 7.10 14.51
C SER A 94 -2.98 7.70 14.46
N LEU A 95 -3.21 8.67 15.35
CA LEU A 95 -4.37 9.56 15.37
C LEU A 95 -3.84 10.97 15.11
N GLU A 96 -4.15 11.50 13.94
CA GLU A 96 -3.67 12.80 13.46
C GLU A 96 -4.78 13.85 13.49
N ASP A 97 -4.47 15.10 13.18
CA ASP A 97 -5.42 16.21 13.30
C ASP A 97 -6.71 16.01 12.46
N PHE A 98 -6.60 15.35 11.29
CA PHE A 98 -7.72 15.24 10.34
C PHE A 98 -8.00 13.78 9.91
N TYR A 99 -7.19 12.82 10.32
CA TYR A 99 -7.33 11.42 9.90
C TYR A 99 -6.76 10.45 10.93
N VAL A 100 -7.17 9.21 10.78
CA VAL A 100 -6.57 8.05 11.45
C VAL A 100 -5.77 7.28 10.42
N ALA A 101 -4.55 6.87 10.77
CA ALA A 101 -3.73 6.01 9.93
C ALA A 101 -3.98 4.54 10.27
N TYR A 102 -4.44 3.78 9.28
CA TYR A 102 -4.71 2.35 9.38
C TYR A 102 -3.67 1.59 8.57
N GLN A 103 -2.97 0.67 9.21
CA GLN A 103 -2.02 -0.23 8.54
C GLN A 103 -2.64 -1.61 8.41
N ILE A 104 -2.92 -2.03 7.17
CA ILE A 104 -3.27 -3.41 6.86
C ILE A 104 -2.00 -4.26 6.77
N ASN A 105 -2.02 -5.41 7.41
CA ASN A 105 -0.94 -6.39 7.43
C ASN A 105 -1.49 -7.71 6.90
N ALA A 106 -0.80 -8.32 5.95
CA ALA A 106 -1.23 -9.55 5.31
C ALA A 106 -0.05 -10.50 5.10
N TYR A 107 -0.28 -11.80 5.29
CA TYR A 107 0.73 -12.83 5.08
C TYR A 107 0.74 -13.31 3.64
N ILE A 108 1.95 -13.49 3.09
CA ILE A 108 2.19 -14.05 1.75
C ILE A 108 3.28 -15.12 1.81
N ARG A 109 3.31 -16.06 0.85
CA ARG A 109 4.38 -17.03 0.70
C ARG A 109 5.33 -16.70 -0.45
N GLU A 110 4.85 -15.96 -1.43
CA GLU A 110 5.56 -15.64 -2.68
C GLU A 110 6.40 -14.36 -2.53
N ALA A 111 7.52 -14.46 -1.81
CA ALA A 111 8.39 -13.31 -1.52
C ALA A 111 8.91 -12.59 -2.78
N ASN A 112 9.07 -13.31 -3.90
CA ASN A 112 9.52 -12.75 -5.18
C ASN A 112 8.42 -12.01 -5.96
N LYS A 113 7.15 -12.16 -5.56
CA LYS A 113 6.00 -11.49 -6.18
C LYS A 113 5.49 -10.29 -5.38
N GLN A 114 6.23 -9.82 -4.37
CA GLN A 114 5.81 -8.73 -3.49
C GLN A 114 5.29 -7.52 -4.26
N ALA A 115 6.02 -7.04 -5.29
CA ALA A 115 5.64 -5.85 -6.04
C ALA A 115 4.25 -5.99 -6.70
N THR A 116 3.97 -7.14 -7.29
CA THR A 116 2.67 -7.44 -7.90
C THR A 116 1.58 -7.55 -6.83
N ILE A 117 1.87 -8.22 -5.72
CA ILE A 117 0.91 -8.40 -4.63
C ILE A 117 0.57 -7.02 -3.99
N TYR A 118 1.57 -6.15 -3.77
CA TYR A 118 1.32 -4.79 -3.30
C TYR A 118 0.43 -4.00 -4.26
N SER A 119 0.70 -4.07 -5.57
CA SER A 119 -0.11 -3.40 -6.58
C SER A 119 -1.57 -3.87 -6.54
N ASN A 120 -1.78 -5.18 -6.49
CA ASN A 120 -3.12 -5.78 -6.42
C ASN A 120 -3.82 -5.43 -5.10
N LEU A 121 -3.08 -5.43 -3.98
CA LEU A 121 -3.61 -5.01 -2.68
C LEU A 121 -4.08 -3.54 -2.71
N HIS A 122 -3.29 -2.64 -3.29
CA HIS A 122 -3.67 -1.24 -3.41
C HIS A 122 -4.89 -1.04 -4.30
N GLN A 123 -5.03 -1.80 -5.40
CA GLN A 123 -6.23 -1.78 -6.25
C GLN A 123 -7.45 -2.24 -5.46
N ASN A 124 -7.36 -3.40 -4.79
CA ASN A 124 -8.46 -3.93 -4.00
C ASN A 124 -8.85 -3.00 -2.83
N ILE A 125 -7.90 -2.32 -2.20
CA ILE A 125 -8.19 -1.32 -1.17
C ILE A 125 -9.04 -0.18 -1.75
N GLN A 126 -8.65 0.36 -2.92
CA GLN A 126 -9.40 1.42 -3.58
C GLN A 126 -10.82 0.94 -3.95
N ASP A 127 -10.93 -0.24 -4.55
CA ASP A 127 -12.20 -0.80 -4.98
C ASP A 127 -13.14 -1.03 -3.79
N VAL A 128 -12.68 -1.68 -2.71
CA VAL A 128 -13.52 -1.97 -1.53
C VAL A 128 -13.87 -0.70 -0.77
N CYS A 129 -12.95 0.28 -0.68
CA CYS A 129 -13.27 1.58 -0.10
C CYS A 129 -14.36 2.30 -0.91
N ASN A 130 -14.26 2.31 -2.23
CA ASN A 130 -15.27 2.92 -3.11
C ASN A 130 -16.63 2.20 -3.01
N GLU A 131 -16.64 0.86 -2.98
CA GLU A 131 -17.85 0.05 -2.80
C GLU A 131 -18.57 0.38 -1.49
N ASN A 132 -17.81 0.66 -0.42
CA ASN A 132 -18.33 1.00 0.91
C ASN A 132 -18.56 2.50 1.12
N GLY A 133 -18.33 3.34 0.09
CA GLY A 133 -18.47 4.79 0.18
C GLY A 133 -17.45 5.46 1.13
N ILE A 134 -16.30 4.84 1.33
CA ILE A 134 -15.23 5.34 2.19
C ILE A 134 -14.21 6.12 1.35
N GLU A 135 -13.98 7.37 1.70
CA GLU A 135 -12.99 8.22 1.04
C GLU A 135 -11.60 8.03 1.68
N ILE A 136 -10.62 7.66 0.84
CA ILE A 136 -9.22 7.60 1.26
C ILE A 136 -8.65 9.03 1.24
N LEU A 137 -8.19 9.53 2.39
CA LEU A 137 -7.66 10.88 2.52
C LEU A 137 -6.16 10.93 2.24
N SER A 138 -5.75 11.95 1.46
CA SER A 138 -4.34 12.30 1.31
C SER A 138 -3.92 13.31 2.36
N PRO A 139 -2.88 13.06 3.18
CA PRO A 139 -2.44 13.99 4.22
C PRO A 139 -1.95 15.34 3.68
N HIS A 140 -1.66 15.43 2.38
CA HIS A 140 -1.19 16.64 1.72
C HIS A 140 -2.26 17.33 0.87
N TYR A 141 -3.51 16.87 0.91
CA TYR A 141 -4.58 17.48 0.14
C TYR A 141 -5.12 18.71 0.84
N ARG A 142 -4.49 19.87 0.59
CA ARG A 142 -5.07 21.18 0.86
C ARG A 142 -5.81 21.65 -0.38
N ALA A 143 -7.02 21.18 -0.62
CA ALA A 143 -7.90 21.81 -1.57
C ALA A 143 -8.77 22.82 -0.82
N ALA A 144 -8.43 24.09 -0.97
CA ALA A 144 -9.48 25.10 -0.90
C ALA A 144 -10.32 24.91 -2.17
N ARG A 145 -11.34 24.05 -2.13
CA ARG A 145 -12.35 24.00 -3.19
C ARG A 145 -13.22 25.23 -3.04
N ASP A 146 -12.86 26.30 -3.71
CA ASP A 146 -13.66 27.51 -3.84
C ASP A 146 -14.82 27.36 -4.84
N GLY A 147 -15.11 26.12 -5.27
CA GLY A 147 -16.17 25.78 -6.21
C GLY A 147 -15.78 25.86 -7.68
N ASN A 148 -14.58 26.34 -8.00
CA ASN A 148 -14.25 26.71 -9.38
C ASN A 148 -13.28 25.80 -10.12
N GLN A 149 -12.62 24.83 -9.48
CA GLN A 149 -11.66 23.99 -10.19
C GLN A 149 -11.71 22.53 -9.77
N SER A 150 -12.04 21.69 -10.72
CA SER A 150 -11.73 20.25 -10.69
C SER A 150 -10.28 20.07 -11.16
N THR A 151 -9.53 19.15 -10.53
CA THR A 151 -8.23 18.69 -11.00
C THR A 151 -8.33 17.77 -12.21
N ILE A 152 -9.54 17.42 -12.61
CA ILE A 152 -9.83 16.64 -13.81
C ILE A 152 -9.92 17.61 -15.00
N PRO A 153 -9.19 17.37 -16.09
CA PRO A 153 -9.32 18.17 -17.29
C PRO A 153 -10.78 18.23 -17.79
N ALA A 154 -11.22 19.39 -18.29
CA ALA A 154 -12.62 19.62 -18.68
C ALA A 154 -13.16 18.60 -19.68
N ASP A 155 -12.31 18.08 -20.57
CA ASP A 155 -12.66 17.08 -21.59
C ASP A 155 -13.04 15.70 -21.00
N TYR A 156 -12.70 15.46 -19.73
CA TYR A 156 -13.01 14.21 -19.01
C TYR A 156 -14.18 14.37 -18.03
N LEU A 157 -14.72 15.57 -17.89
CA LEU A 157 -15.88 15.80 -17.03
C LEU A 157 -17.18 15.53 -17.79
N PRO A 158 -18.24 15.03 -17.13
CA PRO A 158 -19.58 14.98 -17.73
C PRO A 158 -20.01 16.36 -18.20
N LYS A 159 -20.79 16.43 -19.30
CA LYS A 159 -21.24 17.71 -19.85
C LYS A 159 -22.13 18.54 -18.92
N ASP A 160 -22.72 17.87 -17.95
CA ASP A 160 -23.59 18.41 -16.89
C ASP A 160 -22.90 18.51 -15.54
N TYR A 161 -21.55 18.44 -15.52
CA TYR A 161 -20.79 18.55 -14.27
C TYR A 161 -20.92 19.94 -13.67
N GLU A 162 -21.47 20.00 -12.46
CA GLU A 162 -21.45 21.17 -11.61
C GLU A 162 -20.49 20.96 -10.44
N ALA A 163 -19.53 21.88 -10.26
CA ALA A 163 -18.61 21.82 -9.14
C ALA A 163 -19.39 21.92 -7.81
N PRO A 164 -19.14 21.06 -6.80
CA PRO A 164 -19.82 21.13 -5.52
C PRO A 164 -19.54 22.45 -4.82
N GLY A 165 -20.56 23.27 -4.64
CA GLY A 165 -20.47 24.55 -3.93
C GLY A 165 -20.51 24.38 -2.41
N PHE A 166 -19.94 25.36 -1.68
CA PHE A 166 -20.12 25.45 -0.23
C PHE A 166 -21.56 25.82 0.12
N ASN A 167 -22.28 24.91 0.75
CA ASN A 167 -23.58 25.22 1.34
C ASN A 167 -23.41 25.86 2.72
N VAL A 168 -23.36 27.18 2.79
CA VAL A 168 -23.42 27.92 4.05
C VAL A 168 -24.87 27.98 4.52
N LYS A 169 -25.28 27.13 5.46
CA LYS A 169 -26.54 27.28 6.16
C LYS A 169 -26.42 28.47 7.11
N SER A 170 -26.87 29.64 6.69
CA SER A 170 -27.11 30.78 7.61
C SER A 170 -28.24 30.38 8.58
N LYS A 171 -27.93 30.24 9.86
CA LYS A 171 -28.95 30.20 10.91
C LYS A 171 -29.60 31.59 10.96
N LYS A 172 -30.90 31.67 10.66
CA LYS A 172 -31.75 32.79 11.05
C LYS A 172 -31.97 32.73 12.53
#